data_bbca38bde69f89a9ed65e3038bbf62b1
#
_entry.id   bbca38bde69f89a9ed65e3038bbf62b1
#
_cell.length_a   1.000
_cell.length_b   1.000
_cell.length_c   1.000
_cell.angle_alpha   90.00
_cell.angle_beta   90.00
_cell.angle_gamma   90.00
#
_symmetry.space_group_name_H-M   'P 1'
#
loop_
_entity.id
_entity.type
_entity.pdbx_description
1 polymer ?
#
loop_
_entity_poly.entity_id
_entity_poly.type
_entity_poly.pdbx_seq_one_letter_code
_entity_poly.pdbx_strand_id
1 'polypeptide(L)'
;MYEYKAKVIKIVDGDTVDFDVDLGFNITIRVRGRLMDVDTPERGHEDWKLATQELRMLIASERDASGYVTMTTTKTGKYGRWLVKVGNINKTLAEKWPYRTAGNA
;
A
#
# COMPACT_ATOMS: atom_id res chain seq x y z
N MET A 1 15.63 -5.42 3.94
CA MET A 1 14.16 -5.24 3.94
C MET A 1 13.68 -5.14 5.37
N TYR A 2 12.87 -4.18 5.67
CA TYR A 2 12.38 -3.94 7.01
C TYR A 2 10.91 -4.30 7.11
N GLU A 3 10.53 -4.92 8.22
CA GLU A 3 9.15 -5.34 8.47
C GLU A 3 8.59 -4.59 9.67
N TYR A 4 7.38 -4.06 9.53
CA TYR A 4 6.71 -3.29 10.57
C TYR A 4 5.25 -3.67 10.66
N LYS A 5 4.66 -3.47 11.85
CA LYS A 5 3.22 -3.46 12.03
C LYS A 5 2.71 -2.06 11.74
N ALA A 6 1.61 -1.94 11.03
CA ALA A 6 1.07 -0.65 10.65
C ALA A 6 -0.46 -0.67 10.65
N LYS A 7 -1.04 0.48 10.94
CA LYS A 7 -2.48 0.69 10.77
C LYS A 7 -2.73 1.48 9.51
N VAL A 8 -3.70 1.06 8.73
CA VAL A 8 -4.14 1.82 7.57
C VAL A 8 -5.02 2.96 8.05
N ILE A 9 -4.63 4.19 7.73
CA ILE A 9 -5.34 5.40 8.15
C ILE A 9 -6.24 5.91 7.03
N LYS A 10 -5.72 5.91 5.79
CA LYS A 10 -6.46 6.43 4.65
C LYS A 10 -5.99 5.75 3.38
N ILE A 11 -6.93 5.36 2.54
CA ILE A 11 -6.64 4.89 1.18
C ILE A 11 -6.74 6.10 0.26
N VAL A 12 -5.62 6.47 -0.36
CA VAL A 12 -5.55 7.61 -1.27
C VAL A 12 -5.96 7.18 -2.68
N ASP A 13 -5.31 6.12 -3.17
CA ASP A 13 -5.61 5.47 -4.45
C ASP A 13 -5.48 3.97 -4.24
N GLY A 14 -5.79 3.18 -5.26
CA GLY A 14 -5.65 1.73 -5.17
C GLY A 14 -4.22 1.24 -4.94
N ASP A 15 -3.23 2.10 -5.10
CA ASP A 15 -1.81 1.77 -4.90
C ASP A 15 -1.10 2.68 -3.90
N THR A 16 -1.84 3.60 -3.25
CA THR A 16 -1.27 4.58 -2.33
C THR A 16 -2.09 4.64 -1.06
N VAL A 17 -1.44 4.43 0.07
CA VAL A 17 -2.08 4.30 1.38
C VAL A 17 -1.30 5.08 2.43
N ASP A 18 -2.01 5.78 3.29
CA ASP A 18 -1.41 6.41 4.46
C ASP A 18 -1.47 5.44 5.63
N PHE A 19 -0.32 5.21 6.27
CA PHE A 19 -0.17 4.30 7.40
C PHE A 19 0.33 5.02 8.63
N ASP A 20 -0.08 4.53 9.79
CA ASP A 20 0.63 4.79 11.04
C ASP A 20 1.48 3.55 11.32
N VAL A 21 2.79 3.73 11.26
CA VAL A 21 3.76 2.65 11.37
C VAL A 21 4.30 2.59 12.79
N ASP A 22 4.21 1.42 13.40
CA ASP A 22 4.73 1.16 14.74
C ASP A 22 6.23 0.85 14.63
N LEU A 23 7.05 1.74 15.18
CA LEU A 23 8.50 1.57 15.19
C LEU A 23 9.01 0.92 16.47
N GLY A 24 8.11 0.52 17.37
CA GLY A 24 8.50 0.05 18.70
C GLY A 24 8.73 1.20 19.66
N PHE A 25 8.99 0.88 20.93
CA PHE A 25 9.26 1.89 21.96
C PHE A 25 8.18 2.98 22.08
N ASN A 26 6.93 2.63 21.77
CA ASN A 26 5.81 3.59 21.76
C ASN A 26 5.98 4.73 20.75
N ILE A 27 6.77 4.50 19.70
CA ILE A 27 6.98 5.48 18.62
C ILE A 27 6.18 5.05 17.41
N THR A 28 5.33 5.95 16.94
CA THR A 28 4.53 5.75 15.74
C THR A 28 4.78 6.92 14.79
N ILE A 29 4.97 6.61 13.50
CA ILE A 29 5.12 7.66 12.48
C ILE A 29 4.07 7.50 11.41
N ARG A 30 3.62 8.61 10.85
CA ARG A 30 2.71 8.63 9.71
C ARG A 30 3.52 8.65 8.42
N VAL A 31 3.29 7.66 7.55
CA VAL A 31 3.95 7.60 6.25
C VAL A 31 2.94 7.37 5.14
N ARG A 32 3.23 7.90 3.96
CA ARG A 32 2.50 7.57 2.75
C ARG A 32 3.26 6.47 2.02
N GLY A 33 2.62 5.32 1.87
CA GLY A 33 3.21 4.17 1.21
C GLY A 33 2.64 3.96 -0.17
N ARG A 34 3.52 3.66 -1.14
CA ARG A 34 3.12 3.24 -2.46
C ARG A 34 3.34 1.74 -2.57
N LEU A 35 2.32 1.02 -2.99
CA LEU A 35 2.41 -0.43 -3.13
C LEU A 35 3.37 -0.79 -4.27
N MET A 36 4.36 -1.62 -3.96
CA MET A 36 5.30 -2.10 -4.96
C MET A 36 4.60 -2.95 -6.01
N ASP A 37 5.04 -2.81 -7.26
CA ASP A 37 4.62 -3.63 -8.39
C ASP A 37 3.15 -3.44 -8.80
N VAL A 38 2.49 -2.42 -8.28
CA VAL A 38 1.08 -2.14 -8.56
C VAL A 38 0.95 -0.75 -9.15
N ASP A 39 0.10 -0.60 -10.15
CA ASP A 39 -0.16 0.70 -10.79
C ASP A 39 -1.66 0.78 -11.13
N THR A 40 -2.43 1.26 -10.16
CA THR A 40 -3.88 1.34 -10.31
C THR A 40 -4.31 2.65 -10.97
N PRO A 41 -5.55 2.70 -11.49
CA PRO A 41 -6.07 3.94 -12.07
C PRO A 41 -6.08 5.10 -11.07
N GLU A 42 -5.72 6.29 -11.55
CA GLU A 42 -5.72 7.50 -10.74
C GLU A 42 -7.13 8.05 -10.56
N ARG A 43 -7.27 8.95 -9.58
CA ARG A 43 -8.52 9.64 -9.35
C ARG A 43 -8.96 10.38 -10.61
N GLY A 44 -10.23 10.23 -10.98
CA GLY A 44 -10.75 10.76 -12.23
C GLY A 44 -10.91 9.72 -13.33
N HIS A 45 -10.20 8.59 -13.21
CA HIS A 45 -10.40 7.46 -14.11
C HIS A 45 -11.66 6.68 -13.66
N GLU A 46 -12.37 6.11 -14.63
CA GLU A 46 -13.61 5.38 -14.32
C GLU A 46 -13.41 4.18 -13.39
N ASP A 47 -12.23 3.54 -13.46
CA ASP A 47 -11.90 2.36 -12.65
C ASP A 47 -11.25 2.69 -11.30
N TRP A 48 -11.09 3.97 -10.97
CA TRP A 48 -10.47 4.39 -9.71
C TRP A 48 -11.23 3.85 -8.50
N LYS A 49 -12.55 3.93 -8.52
CA LYS A 49 -13.38 3.45 -7.41
C LYS A 49 -13.28 1.94 -7.24
N LEU A 50 -13.24 1.23 -8.37
CA LEU A 50 -13.11 -0.23 -8.34
C LEU A 50 -11.78 -0.64 -7.70
N ALA A 51 -10.68 -0.02 -8.12
CA ALA A 51 -9.36 -0.34 -7.58
C ALA A 51 -9.26 -0.01 -6.09
N THR A 52 -9.76 1.15 -5.67
CA THR A 52 -9.72 1.53 -4.26
C THR A 52 -10.59 0.63 -3.39
N GLN A 53 -11.72 0.18 -3.91
CA GLN A 53 -12.57 -0.73 -3.18
C GLN A 53 -11.95 -2.12 -3.04
N GLU A 54 -11.30 -2.62 -4.10
CA GLU A 54 -10.57 -3.88 -4.01
C GLU A 54 -9.46 -3.80 -2.97
N LEU A 55 -8.72 -2.71 -2.96
CA LEU A 55 -7.68 -2.51 -1.96
C LEU A 55 -8.27 -2.51 -0.55
N ARG A 56 -9.40 -1.84 -0.35
CA ARG A 56 -10.06 -1.81 0.97
C ARG A 56 -10.42 -3.20 1.44
N MET A 57 -10.96 -4.02 0.55
CA MET A 57 -11.33 -5.41 0.88
C MET A 57 -10.10 -6.26 1.20
N LEU A 58 -9.02 -6.10 0.43
CA LEU A 58 -7.78 -6.84 0.66
C LEU A 58 -7.14 -6.45 1.98
N ILE A 59 -7.14 -5.17 2.31
CA ILE A 59 -6.64 -4.70 3.61
C ILE A 59 -7.44 -5.33 4.74
N ALA A 60 -8.75 -5.36 4.61
CA ALA A 60 -9.60 -5.97 5.65
C ALA A 60 -9.25 -7.44 5.86
N SER A 61 -8.89 -8.17 4.79
CA SER A 61 -8.49 -9.56 4.91
C SER A 61 -7.10 -9.77 5.50
N GLU A 62 -6.23 -8.76 5.43
CA GLU A 62 -4.86 -8.85 5.95
C GLU A 62 -4.72 -8.33 7.38
N ARG A 63 -5.72 -7.64 7.92
CA ARG A 63 -5.67 -7.14 9.28
C ARG A 63 -5.66 -8.25 10.30
N ASP A 64 -4.83 -8.10 11.33
CA ASP A 64 -4.87 -9.01 12.49
C ASP A 64 -6.00 -8.59 13.45
N ALA A 65 -6.12 -9.31 14.57
CA ALA A 65 -7.17 -9.05 15.55
C ALA A 65 -7.09 -7.65 16.15
N SER A 66 -5.92 -7.04 16.14
CA SER A 66 -5.69 -5.69 16.68
C SER A 66 -5.84 -4.60 15.62
N GLY A 67 -6.14 -4.98 14.38
CA GLY A 67 -6.33 -4.02 13.30
C GLY A 67 -5.05 -3.62 12.58
N TYR A 68 -3.95 -4.31 12.82
CA TYR A 68 -2.67 -4.03 12.16
C TYR A 68 -2.48 -4.92 10.96
N VAL A 69 -1.79 -4.38 9.95
CA VAL A 69 -1.27 -5.18 8.84
C VAL A 69 0.25 -5.27 9.01
N THR A 70 0.84 -6.30 8.42
CA THR A 70 2.30 -6.43 8.37
C THR A 70 2.76 -5.88 7.04
N MET A 71 3.62 -4.87 7.09
CA MET A 71 4.16 -4.27 5.89
C MET A 71 5.67 -4.41 5.85
N THR A 72 6.22 -4.63 4.66
CA THR A 72 7.66 -4.65 4.44
C THR A 72 8.05 -3.51 3.52
N THR A 73 9.25 -2.96 3.72
CA THR A 73 9.78 -1.90 2.87
C THR A 73 11.28 -2.06 2.74
N THR A 74 11.81 -1.72 1.57
CA THR A 74 13.25 -1.79 1.32
C THR A 74 13.92 -0.43 1.46
N LYS A 75 13.25 0.62 1.04
CA LYS A 75 13.75 1.99 1.09
C LYS A 75 12.63 2.95 0.73
N THR A 76 12.87 4.24 0.98
CA THR A 76 11.95 5.27 0.53
C THR A 76 12.01 5.40 -0.99
N GLY A 77 10.86 5.65 -1.59
CA GLY A 77 10.78 5.97 -3.01
C GLY A 77 11.11 7.44 -3.26
N LYS A 78 11.02 7.84 -4.51
CA LYS A 78 11.14 9.25 -4.89
C LYS A 78 10.06 10.07 -4.18
N TYR A 79 10.35 11.31 -3.89
CA TYR A 79 9.41 12.26 -3.25
C TYR A 79 9.02 11.86 -1.83
N GLY A 80 9.86 11.08 -1.15
CA GLY A 80 9.63 10.73 0.25
C GLY A 80 8.56 9.68 0.48
N ARG A 81 8.04 9.04 -0.55
CA ARG A 81 7.08 7.95 -0.39
C ARG A 81 7.81 6.65 -0.13
N TRP A 82 7.27 5.86 0.79
CA TRP A 82 7.80 4.54 1.06
C TRP A 82 7.25 3.55 0.04
N LEU A 83 8.14 2.71 -0.50
CA LEU A 83 7.71 1.59 -1.33
C LEU A 83 7.44 0.42 -0.41
N VAL A 84 6.22 -0.08 -0.39
CA VAL A 84 5.78 -1.06 0.60
C VAL A 84 5.15 -2.28 -0.03
N LYS A 85 5.23 -3.38 0.71
CA LYS A 85 4.54 -4.62 0.38
C LYS A 85 3.73 -5.03 1.61
N VAL A 86 2.47 -5.38 1.41
CA VAL A 86 1.56 -5.73 2.50
C VAL A 86 0.96 -7.11 2.21
N GLY A 87 1.45 -8.14 2.92
CA GLY A 87 0.97 -9.50 2.75
C GLY A 87 0.89 -9.91 1.28
N ASN A 88 -0.25 -10.41 0.86
CA ASN A 88 -0.50 -10.81 -0.52
C ASN A 88 -1.20 -9.74 -1.35
N ILE A 89 -1.44 -8.56 -0.79
CA ILE A 89 -2.19 -7.49 -1.46
C ILE A 89 -1.52 -7.09 -2.76
N ASN A 90 -0.21 -6.85 -2.72
CA ASN A 90 0.54 -6.41 -3.90
C ASN A 90 0.40 -7.41 -5.04
N LYS A 91 0.59 -8.69 -4.74
CA LYS A 91 0.49 -9.73 -5.74
C LYS A 91 -0.91 -9.80 -6.36
N THR A 92 -1.93 -9.74 -5.52
CA THR A 92 -3.31 -9.82 -5.98
C THR A 92 -3.68 -8.65 -6.86
N LEU A 93 -3.32 -7.43 -6.46
CA LEU A 93 -3.61 -6.23 -7.25
C LEU A 93 -2.79 -6.18 -8.54
N ALA A 94 -1.55 -6.66 -8.50
CA ALA A 94 -0.68 -6.66 -9.68
C ALA A 94 -1.19 -7.58 -10.79
N GLU A 95 -2.00 -8.58 -10.47
CA GLU A 95 -2.61 -9.43 -11.48
C GLU A 95 -3.54 -8.64 -12.40
N LYS A 96 -4.20 -7.62 -11.87
CA LYS A 96 -5.12 -6.78 -12.60
C LYS A 96 -4.50 -5.44 -13.01
N TRP A 97 -3.69 -4.87 -12.15
CA TRP A 97 -3.04 -3.57 -12.38
C TRP A 97 -1.54 -3.67 -12.13
N PRO A 98 -0.78 -4.32 -13.04
CA PRO A 98 0.67 -4.44 -12.87
C PRO A 98 1.36 -3.10 -13.06
N TYR A 99 2.48 -2.93 -12.35
CA TYR A 99 3.31 -1.73 -12.50
C TYR A 99 3.85 -1.63 -13.93
N ARG A 100 3.73 -0.43 -14.50
CA ARG A 100 4.27 -0.14 -15.84
C ARG A 100 5.54 0.68 -15.67
N THR A 101 6.63 0.14 -16.19
CA THR A 101 7.86 0.91 -16.26
C THR A 101 7.77 1.91 -17.41
N ALA A 102 8.57 2.98 -17.34
CA ALA A 102 8.57 4.00 -18.37
C ALA A 102 8.89 3.43 -19.76
N GLY A 103 9.74 2.41 -19.82
CA GLY A 103 10.11 1.78 -21.08
C GLY A 103 9.01 0.89 -21.67
N ASN A 104 7.98 0.61 -20.92
CA ASN A 104 6.87 -0.23 -21.34
C ASN A 104 5.66 0.58 -21.74
N ALA A 105 5.76 1.85 -21.63
CA ALA A 105 4.65 2.74 -21.96
C ALA A 105 4.38 2.70 -23.46
#